data_a7d6cd0b6a8628556e20cda69e76f665
#
_entry.id   a7d6cd0b6a8628556e20cda69e76f665
#
_cell.length_a   1.000
_cell.length_b   1.000
_cell.length_c   1.000
_cell.angle_alpha   90.00
_cell.angle_beta   90.00
_cell.angle_gamma   90.00
#
_symmetry.space_group_name_H-M   'P 1'
#
loop_
_entity.id
_entity.type
_entity.pdbx_description
1 polymer ?
#
loop_
_entity_poly.entity_id
_entity_poly.type
_entity_poly.pdbx_seq_one_letter_code
_entity_poly.pdbx_strand_id
1 'polypeptide(L)'
;IFSENLFSKELSERENFDNLSKEISNWGRWGVNDQLGTLNNISDSNIMNAKTLVIEGKTISLSRNISKESNPFNHAPIKHVPFIFPADTMGADPKLAQEAAGDIFEIEYHGYSHTHIDAINHFGRNGKMYNGFPFEINSNNEFENLGVDEIGKLGIISRGVLIDLPVFFGVDYVEAGTVIRIEDIKRWEKKNNIKIGKGDVLLLRTGRWEQLRQKGYWEITKKSTGFHYSVASFLKKRDVAVIGCDGVSDVYPSGIKSKKDALHELALVDLGMPILDNMDLDLLSKNLERLNRKTFMFVANPLKIKGATGAPINPVAIY
;
A
#
# COMPACT_ATOMS: atom_id res chain seq x y z
N ILE A 1 -30.83 -26.50 4.95
CA ILE A 1 -29.50 -27.09 5.28
C ILE A 1 -28.37 -26.31 4.59
N PHE A 2 -28.44 -25.97 3.28
CA PHE A 2 -27.41 -25.21 2.61
C PHE A 2 -27.36 -23.73 3.08
N SER A 3 -28.51 -23.10 3.34
CA SER A 3 -28.58 -21.71 3.81
C SER A 3 -28.14 -21.56 5.28
N GLU A 4 -28.41 -22.52 6.13
CA GLU A 4 -28.03 -22.52 7.54
C GLU A 4 -26.51 -22.72 7.71
N ASN A 5 -25.90 -23.58 6.89
CA ASN A 5 -24.42 -23.76 6.89
C ASN A 5 -23.66 -22.53 6.40
N LEU A 6 -24.18 -21.81 5.41
CA LEU A 6 -23.59 -20.55 4.93
C LEU A 6 -23.70 -19.45 5.98
N PHE A 7 -24.85 -19.30 6.62
CA PHE A 7 -25.09 -18.31 7.67
C PHE A 7 -24.24 -18.57 8.92
N SER A 8 -24.12 -19.82 9.35
CA SER A 8 -23.27 -20.20 10.48
C SER A 8 -21.78 -19.96 10.18
N LYS A 9 -21.33 -20.21 8.97
CA LYS A 9 -19.95 -19.94 8.53
C LYS A 9 -19.67 -18.44 8.47
N GLU A 10 -20.58 -17.63 7.97
CA GLU A 10 -20.45 -16.17 7.94
C GLU A 10 -20.39 -15.57 9.37
N LEU A 11 -21.18 -16.07 10.30
CA LEU A 11 -21.13 -15.65 11.70
C LEU A 11 -19.77 -15.99 12.31
N SER A 12 -19.25 -17.19 12.07
CA SER A 12 -17.94 -17.60 12.60
C SER A 12 -16.78 -16.78 12.04
N GLU A 13 -16.80 -16.42 10.74
CA GLU A 13 -15.77 -15.57 10.14
C GLU A 13 -15.82 -14.13 10.69
N ARG A 14 -17.01 -13.60 10.93
CA ARG A 14 -17.17 -12.29 11.56
C ARG A 14 -16.67 -12.27 13.00
N GLU A 15 -17.00 -13.29 13.80
CA GLU A 15 -16.51 -13.43 15.17
C GLU A 15 -14.98 -13.57 15.19
N ASN A 16 -14.41 -14.35 14.28
CA ASN A 16 -12.96 -14.47 14.12
C ASN A 16 -12.30 -13.13 13.79
N PHE A 17 -12.90 -12.35 12.90
CA PHE A 17 -12.43 -11.01 12.55
C PHE A 17 -12.48 -10.07 13.78
N ASP A 18 -13.61 -10.02 14.49
CA ASP A 18 -13.81 -9.13 15.65
C ASP A 18 -12.88 -9.52 16.82
N ASN A 19 -12.61 -10.80 17.01
CA ASN A 19 -11.65 -11.29 18.00
C ASN A 19 -10.21 -10.93 17.59
N LEU A 20 -9.86 -11.17 16.34
CA LEU A 20 -8.54 -10.82 15.81
C LEU A 20 -8.27 -9.32 15.93
N SER A 21 -9.25 -8.47 15.60
CA SER A 21 -9.16 -7.02 15.74
C SER A 21 -8.74 -6.60 17.15
N LYS A 22 -9.36 -7.19 18.18
CA LYS A 22 -9.02 -6.91 19.57
C LYS A 22 -7.60 -7.39 19.93
N GLU A 23 -7.23 -8.58 19.45
CA GLU A 23 -5.94 -9.21 19.75
C GLU A 23 -4.76 -8.42 19.17
N ILE A 24 -4.90 -7.93 17.93
CA ILE A 24 -3.79 -7.30 17.21
C ILE A 24 -3.64 -5.81 17.46
N SER A 25 -4.59 -5.16 18.14
CA SER A 25 -4.60 -3.71 18.31
C SER A 25 -3.27 -3.18 18.85
N ASN A 26 -2.79 -2.11 18.22
CA ASN A 26 -1.64 -1.32 18.66
C ASN A 26 -2.05 -0.04 19.40
N TRP A 27 -3.36 0.15 19.66
CA TRP A 27 -3.82 1.35 20.32
C TRP A 27 -3.12 1.54 21.69
N GLY A 28 -2.59 2.73 21.89
CA GLY A 28 -1.80 3.08 23.08
C GLY A 28 -0.38 2.51 23.14
N ARG A 29 0.02 1.65 22.20
CA ARG A 29 1.34 1.01 22.22
C ARG A 29 2.51 2.01 22.21
N TRP A 30 2.37 3.10 21.49
CA TRP A 30 3.36 4.18 21.38
C TRP A 30 2.87 5.50 21.99
N GLY A 31 1.88 5.42 22.87
CA GLY A 31 1.24 6.56 23.52
C GLY A 31 -0.09 6.95 22.89
N VAL A 32 -0.93 7.62 23.67
CA VAL A 32 -2.31 7.96 23.29
C VAL A 32 -2.40 8.99 22.15
N ASN A 33 -1.33 9.74 21.93
CA ASN A 33 -1.24 10.75 20.86
C ASN A 33 -0.42 10.26 19.65
N ASP A 34 -0.07 8.96 19.60
CA ASP A 34 0.69 8.42 18.48
C ASP A 34 -0.11 8.47 17.18
N GLN A 35 0.51 8.98 16.12
CA GLN A 35 -0.04 9.12 14.79
C GLN A 35 0.77 8.38 13.71
N LEU A 36 1.82 7.68 14.09
CA LEU A 36 2.72 6.97 13.18
C LEU A 36 2.44 5.48 13.12
N GLY A 37 1.76 4.92 14.12
CA GLY A 37 1.40 3.51 14.16
C GLY A 37 2.61 2.59 13.97
N THR A 38 2.52 1.64 13.04
CA THR A 38 3.60 0.66 12.80
C THR A 38 4.88 1.27 12.21
N LEU A 39 4.87 2.52 11.74
CA LEU A 39 6.11 3.20 11.33
C LEU A 39 7.07 3.40 12.51
N ASN A 40 6.57 3.42 13.75
CA ASN A 40 7.41 3.38 14.97
C ASN A 40 8.27 2.10 15.07
N ASN A 41 8.01 1.08 14.27
CA ASN A 41 8.85 -0.11 14.20
C ASN A 41 10.13 0.11 13.38
N ILE A 42 10.20 1.17 12.57
CA ILE A 42 11.39 1.55 11.81
C ILE A 42 12.30 2.35 12.73
N SER A 43 13.43 1.77 13.11
CA SER A 43 14.47 2.43 13.89
C SER A 43 15.66 2.85 13.00
N ASP A 44 16.55 3.66 13.54
CA ASP A 44 17.79 4.03 12.84
C ASP A 44 18.59 2.78 12.43
N SER A 45 18.57 1.73 13.25
CA SER A 45 19.23 0.46 12.91
C SER A 45 18.57 -0.26 11.72
N ASN A 46 17.24 -0.15 11.54
CA ASN A 46 16.58 -0.69 10.35
C ASN A 46 17.05 0.04 9.10
N ILE A 47 17.14 1.36 9.15
CA ILE A 47 17.63 2.19 8.03
C ILE A 47 19.09 1.86 7.71
N MET A 48 19.95 1.79 8.73
CA MET A 48 21.36 1.45 8.56
C MET A 48 21.56 0.04 8.00
N ASN A 49 20.73 -0.91 8.41
CA ASN A 49 20.74 -2.27 7.85
C ASN A 49 20.23 -2.29 6.40
N ALA A 50 19.20 -1.52 6.08
CA ALA A 50 18.69 -1.40 4.72
C ALA A 50 19.76 -0.83 3.77
N LYS A 51 20.55 0.14 4.22
CA LYS A 51 21.69 0.70 3.46
C LYS A 51 22.69 -0.38 3.01
N THR A 52 22.92 -1.42 3.82
CA THR A 52 23.86 -2.51 3.46
C THR A 52 23.36 -3.37 2.29
N LEU A 53 22.09 -3.24 1.92
CA LEU A 53 21.50 -3.94 0.77
C LEU A 53 21.80 -3.25 -0.57
N VAL A 54 22.32 -2.02 -0.53
CA VAL A 54 22.72 -1.27 -1.73
C VAL A 54 24.11 -1.74 -2.15
N ILE A 55 24.18 -2.57 -3.19
CA ILE A 55 25.41 -3.17 -3.69
C ILE A 55 25.79 -2.61 -5.07
N GLU A 56 24.79 -2.48 -5.97
CA GLU A 56 25.00 -1.99 -7.33
C GLU A 56 24.71 -0.48 -7.46
N GLY A 57 24.05 0.14 -6.48
CA GLY A 57 23.65 1.55 -6.53
C GLY A 57 22.58 1.85 -7.57
N LYS A 58 21.84 0.83 -8.00
CA LYS A 58 20.74 0.95 -8.97
C LYS A 58 19.42 1.21 -8.29
N THR A 59 18.57 1.97 -8.97
CA THR A 59 17.22 2.34 -8.51
C THR A 59 16.15 1.85 -9.46
N ILE A 60 15.00 1.46 -8.90
CA ILE A 60 13.80 1.11 -9.67
C ILE A 60 12.62 1.85 -9.05
N SER A 61 11.87 2.58 -9.90
CA SER A 61 10.55 3.10 -9.56
C SER A 61 9.57 1.94 -9.40
N LEU A 62 8.80 1.97 -8.33
CA LEU A 62 7.77 0.96 -8.03
C LEU A 62 6.36 1.49 -8.30
N SER A 63 6.25 2.58 -9.06
CA SER A 63 5.00 3.23 -9.42
C SER A 63 4.69 3.06 -10.89
N ARG A 64 3.41 2.90 -11.18
CA ARG A 64 2.89 3.02 -12.54
C ARG A 64 2.77 4.49 -12.94
N ASN A 65 2.86 4.76 -14.24
CA ASN A 65 2.51 6.08 -14.76
C ASN A 65 1.04 6.38 -14.48
N ILE A 66 0.77 7.59 -14.01
CA ILE A 66 -0.60 8.05 -13.79
C ILE A 66 -1.25 8.26 -15.15
N SER A 67 -2.40 7.60 -15.40
CA SER A 67 -3.06 7.59 -16.69
C SER A 67 -4.16 8.64 -16.80
N LYS A 68 -4.20 9.32 -17.95
CA LYS A 68 -5.30 10.20 -18.39
C LYS A 68 -6.44 9.43 -19.07
N GLU A 69 -6.29 8.11 -19.24
CA GLU A 69 -7.26 7.28 -19.93
C GLU A 69 -8.22 6.61 -18.95
N SER A 70 -9.52 6.72 -19.23
CA SER A 70 -10.54 5.96 -18.51
C SER A 70 -10.53 4.51 -18.98
N ASN A 71 -10.62 3.60 -18.02
CA ASN A 71 -10.72 2.15 -18.28
C ASN A 71 -11.39 1.46 -17.08
N PRO A 72 -11.71 0.16 -17.15
CA PRO A 72 -12.39 -0.55 -16.07
C PRO A 72 -11.69 -0.50 -14.69
N PHE A 73 -10.40 -0.21 -14.64
CA PHE A 73 -9.66 -0.02 -13.39
C PHE A 73 -9.45 1.47 -13.04
N ASN A 74 -9.67 2.38 -14.00
CA ASN A 74 -9.46 3.82 -13.86
C ASN A 74 -10.72 4.58 -14.24
N HIS A 75 -11.68 4.65 -13.34
CA HIS A 75 -12.95 5.37 -13.56
C HIS A 75 -12.81 6.89 -13.41
N ALA A 76 -11.79 7.34 -12.67
CA ALA A 76 -11.49 8.76 -12.44
C ALA A 76 -10.04 9.07 -12.89
N PRO A 77 -9.79 9.17 -14.20
CA PRO A 77 -8.47 9.48 -14.72
C PRO A 77 -8.02 10.88 -14.28
N ILE A 78 -6.70 11.07 -14.15
CA ILE A 78 -6.15 12.37 -13.76
C ILE A 78 -6.60 13.46 -14.74
N LYS A 79 -7.06 14.58 -14.22
CA LYS A 79 -7.19 15.82 -14.96
C LYS A 79 -5.87 16.57 -14.83
N HIS A 80 -5.20 16.81 -15.96
CA HIS A 80 -3.92 17.48 -16.00
C HIS A 80 -3.89 18.49 -17.13
N VAL A 81 -3.64 19.74 -16.78
CA VAL A 81 -3.60 20.89 -17.72
C VAL A 81 -2.24 21.57 -17.57
N PRO A 82 -1.32 21.36 -18.52
CA PRO A 82 -0.11 22.16 -18.61
C PRO A 82 -0.44 23.53 -19.17
N PHE A 83 0.28 24.56 -18.77
CA PHE A 83 0.16 25.91 -19.33
C PHE A 83 1.54 26.57 -19.42
N ILE A 84 1.66 27.55 -20.32
CA ILE A 84 2.87 28.36 -20.48
C ILE A 84 2.60 29.70 -19.83
N PHE A 85 3.53 30.17 -19.01
CA PHE A 85 3.46 31.51 -18.44
C PHE A 85 3.61 32.55 -19.54
N PRO A 86 2.76 33.61 -19.59
CA PRO A 86 2.94 34.71 -20.54
C PRO A 86 4.32 35.36 -20.40
N ALA A 87 4.96 35.69 -21.51
CA ALA A 87 6.33 36.21 -21.53
C ALA A 87 6.45 37.55 -20.77
N ASP A 88 5.39 38.36 -20.76
CA ASP A 88 5.30 39.63 -20.03
C ASP A 88 5.29 39.47 -18.51
N THR A 89 4.91 38.31 -18.00
CA THR A 89 4.95 38.00 -16.56
C THR A 89 6.31 37.51 -16.08
N MET A 90 7.21 37.12 -17.01
CA MET A 90 8.51 36.49 -16.72
C MET A 90 9.71 37.42 -16.93
N GLY A 91 9.50 38.65 -17.40
CA GLY A 91 10.57 39.64 -17.59
C GLY A 91 10.10 40.91 -18.25
N ALA A 92 10.82 42.02 -18.02
CA ALA A 92 10.48 43.34 -18.53
C ALA A 92 10.79 43.56 -20.03
N ASP A 93 11.70 42.78 -20.62
CA ASP A 93 12.06 42.85 -22.02
C ASP A 93 11.67 41.58 -22.75
N PRO A 94 10.72 41.66 -23.74
CA PRO A 94 10.27 40.49 -24.50
C PRO A 94 11.39 39.73 -25.24
N LYS A 95 12.54 40.40 -25.51
CA LYS A 95 13.71 39.77 -26.16
C LYS A 95 14.57 38.98 -25.17
N LEU A 96 14.42 39.25 -23.88
CA LEU A 96 15.16 38.61 -22.79
C LEU A 96 14.23 37.81 -21.88
N ALA A 97 12.93 37.69 -22.23
CA ALA A 97 11.94 36.98 -21.46
C ALA A 97 12.30 35.49 -21.37
N GLN A 98 12.26 34.96 -20.16
CA GLN A 98 12.34 33.52 -19.92
C GLN A 98 11.03 32.84 -20.31
N GLU A 99 11.14 31.62 -20.79
CA GLU A 99 9.98 30.76 -21.04
C GLU A 99 9.87 29.76 -19.88
N ALA A 100 8.67 29.62 -19.33
CA ALA A 100 8.37 28.64 -18.29
C ALA A 100 6.99 28.06 -18.46
N ALA A 101 6.79 26.84 -18.00
CA ALA A 101 5.51 26.18 -17.98
C ALA A 101 5.12 25.81 -16.53
N GLY A 102 3.83 25.70 -16.30
CA GLY A 102 3.24 25.21 -15.05
C GLY A 102 2.23 24.12 -15.32
N ASP A 103 1.78 23.47 -14.28
CA ASP A 103 0.83 22.39 -14.33
C ASP A 103 -0.25 22.55 -13.26
N ILE A 104 -1.48 22.20 -13.63
CA ILE A 104 -2.58 21.97 -12.68
C ILE A 104 -3.02 20.53 -12.86
N PHE A 105 -3.14 19.79 -11.75
CA PHE A 105 -3.71 18.46 -11.81
C PHE A 105 -4.65 18.18 -10.64
N GLU A 106 -5.66 17.36 -10.92
CA GLU A 106 -6.62 16.82 -9.97
C GLU A 106 -6.64 15.29 -10.16
N ILE A 107 -6.50 14.56 -9.08
CA ILE A 107 -6.43 13.09 -9.11
C ILE A 107 -7.23 12.48 -7.96
N GLU A 108 -8.10 11.53 -8.31
CA GLU A 108 -8.71 10.59 -7.36
C GLU A 108 -7.87 9.30 -7.39
N TYR A 109 -6.99 9.13 -6.39
CA TYR A 109 -5.97 8.07 -6.41
C TYR A 109 -6.40 6.78 -5.71
N HIS A 110 -7.33 6.84 -4.76
CA HIS A 110 -7.88 5.64 -4.14
C HIS A 110 -8.67 4.83 -5.17
N GLY A 111 -8.29 3.57 -5.36
CA GLY A 111 -8.92 2.72 -6.37
C GLY A 111 -7.97 1.66 -6.93
N TYR A 112 -8.12 1.33 -8.20
CA TYR A 112 -7.48 0.13 -8.77
C TYR A 112 -6.44 0.43 -9.85
N SER A 113 -6.06 1.68 -10.05
CA SER A 113 -5.19 2.08 -11.16
C SER A 113 -3.90 2.75 -10.75
N HIS A 114 -4.00 3.74 -9.87
CA HIS A 114 -2.87 4.58 -9.52
C HIS A 114 -2.11 4.02 -8.33
N THR A 115 -0.78 4.01 -8.40
CA THR A 115 0.06 3.68 -7.24
C THR A 115 -0.10 4.76 -6.19
N HIS A 116 -0.53 4.37 -4.99
CA HIS A 116 -0.77 5.30 -3.90
C HIS A 116 -0.42 4.68 -2.56
N ILE A 117 -0.30 5.52 -1.56
CA ILE A 117 -0.23 5.13 -0.16
C ILE A 117 -1.52 5.53 0.53
N ASP A 118 -2.08 4.63 1.31
CA ASP A 118 -3.13 4.90 2.25
C ASP A 118 -2.54 5.34 3.59
N ALA A 119 -2.93 6.52 4.06
CA ALA A 119 -2.64 6.98 5.40
C ALA A 119 -3.57 6.32 6.41
N ILE A 120 -3.21 6.39 7.68
CA ILE A 120 -3.92 5.69 8.76
C ILE A 120 -5.37 6.17 8.92
N ASN A 121 -5.64 7.43 8.57
CA ASN A 121 -6.99 8.02 8.61
C ASN A 121 -7.88 7.62 7.41
N HIS A 122 -7.39 6.81 6.47
CA HIS A 122 -8.21 6.39 5.33
C HIS A 122 -9.39 5.50 5.74
N PHE A 123 -9.24 4.74 6.82
CA PHE A 123 -10.31 3.88 7.36
C PHE A 123 -10.67 4.23 8.79
N GLY A 124 -11.97 4.06 9.09
CA GLY A 124 -12.51 4.14 10.43
C GLY A 124 -13.46 2.99 10.72
N ARG A 125 -13.67 2.73 12.01
CA ARG A 125 -14.63 1.75 12.51
C ARG A 125 -15.36 2.31 13.73
N ASN A 126 -16.70 2.25 13.72
CA ASN A 126 -17.55 2.77 14.79
C ASN A 126 -17.23 4.23 15.18
N GLY A 127 -17.02 5.08 14.18
CA GLY A 127 -16.69 6.50 14.35
C GLY A 127 -15.29 6.80 14.89
N LYS A 128 -14.37 5.81 14.85
CA LYS A 128 -13.00 5.96 15.31
C LYS A 128 -12.00 5.45 14.29
N MET A 129 -10.86 6.13 14.23
CA MET A 129 -9.63 5.71 13.56
C MET A 129 -8.68 5.04 14.55
N TYR A 130 -7.49 4.67 14.07
CA TYR A 130 -6.40 4.17 14.89
C TYR A 130 -6.20 5.01 16.16
N ASN A 131 -5.85 4.36 17.24
CA ASN A 131 -5.56 4.97 18.54
C ASN A 131 -6.75 5.74 19.16
N GLY A 132 -7.98 5.54 18.64
CA GLY A 132 -9.21 6.13 19.15
C GLY A 132 -9.51 7.55 18.67
N PHE A 133 -8.71 8.09 17.75
CA PHE A 133 -9.01 9.38 17.12
C PHE A 133 -10.39 9.37 16.43
N PRO A 134 -11.15 10.49 16.46
CA PRO A 134 -12.44 10.56 15.80
C PRO A 134 -12.33 10.40 14.27
N PHE A 135 -13.21 9.60 13.68
CA PHE A 135 -13.33 9.49 12.22
C PHE A 135 -14.32 10.56 11.73
N GLU A 136 -13.85 11.80 11.69
CA GLU A 136 -14.67 12.95 11.30
C GLU A 136 -13.84 14.01 10.56
N ILE A 137 -14.50 14.74 9.69
CA ILE A 137 -13.93 15.87 8.96
C ILE A 137 -14.33 17.14 9.72
N ASN A 138 -13.36 17.99 10.03
CA ASN A 138 -13.58 19.25 10.73
C ASN A 138 -14.22 20.33 9.84
N SER A 139 -14.51 21.50 10.40
CA SER A 139 -15.12 22.62 9.67
C SER A 139 -14.28 23.18 8.51
N ASN A 140 -13.00 22.83 8.45
CA ASN A 140 -12.08 23.21 7.36
C ASN A 140 -11.97 22.14 6.27
N ASN A 141 -12.83 21.13 6.29
CA ASN A 141 -12.79 19.96 5.41
C ASN A 141 -11.49 19.14 5.50
N GLU A 142 -10.93 18.98 6.70
CA GLU A 142 -9.70 18.23 6.95
C GLU A 142 -9.92 17.19 8.05
N PHE A 143 -9.24 16.05 7.94
CA PHE A 143 -8.96 15.22 9.11
C PHE A 143 -7.85 15.88 9.93
N GLU A 144 -8.02 15.97 11.24
CA GLU A 144 -7.02 16.59 12.11
C GLU A 144 -5.81 15.70 12.41
N ASN A 145 -6.02 14.39 12.33
CA ASN A 145 -5.04 13.40 12.79
C ASN A 145 -4.83 12.29 11.77
N LEU A 146 -3.68 11.63 11.86
CA LEU A 146 -3.33 10.41 11.15
C LEU A 146 -3.20 10.58 9.63
N GLY A 147 -3.14 11.82 9.14
CA GLY A 147 -3.02 12.13 7.71
C GLY A 147 -1.67 11.70 7.12
N VAL A 148 -1.61 11.70 5.81
CA VAL A 148 -0.38 11.35 5.06
C VAL A 148 0.79 12.28 5.34
N ASP A 149 0.50 13.50 5.78
CA ASP A 149 1.50 14.48 6.20
C ASP A 149 2.31 14.03 7.43
N GLU A 150 1.71 13.26 8.33
CA GLU A 150 2.44 12.66 9.46
C GLU A 150 3.49 11.66 8.97
N ILE A 151 3.14 10.81 7.99
CA ILE A 151 4.08 9.90 7.33
C ILE A 151 5.18 10.69 6.62
N GLY A 152 4.80 11.77 5.92
CA GLY A 152 5.71 12.63 5.17
C GLY A 152 6.72 13.41 6.01
N LYS A 153 6.56 13.47 7.35
CA LYS A 153 7.56 14.10 8.25
C LYS A 153 8.87 13.31 8.30
N LEU A 154 8.79 11.99 8.23
CA LEU A 154 9.93 11.08 8.34
C LEU A 154 10.22 10.35 7.03
N GLY A 155 9.19 10.11 6.21
CA GLY A 155 9.26 9.18 5.11
C GLY A 155 9.33 7.72 5.57
N ILE A 156 9.40 6.81 4.62
CA ILE A 156 9.51 5.37 4.86
C ILE A 156 10.82 4.92 4.25
N ILE A 157 11.82 4.61 5.08
CA ILE A 157 13.12 4.09 4.65
C ILE A 157 13.39 2.85 5.48
N SER A 158 13.43 1.68 4.85
CA SER A 158 13.67 0.41 5.53
C SER A 158 14.05 -0.70 4.56
N ARG A 159 14.20 -1.92 5.08
CA ARG A 159 14.34 -3.11 4.25
C ARG A 159 13.01 -3.44 3.58
N GLY A 160 12.99 -3.46 2.24
CA GLY A 160 11.93 -4.04 1.45
C GLY A 160 12.12 -5.57 1.32
N VAL A 161 11.03 -6.31 1.44
CA VAL A 161 10.97 -7.76 1.22
C VAL A 161 9.90 -8.03 0.15
N LEU A 162 10.28 -8.60 -0.98
CA LEU A 162 9.36 -8.94 -2.06
C LEU A 162 8.95 -10.40 -1.99
N ILE A 163 7.70 -10.66 -1.62
CA ILE A 163 7.04 -11.96 -1.85
C ILE A 163 6.55 -11.97 -3.30
N ASP A 164 7.31 -12.62 -4.16
CA ASP A 164 6.99 -12.79 -5.58
C ASP A 164 6.27 -14.11 -5.77
N LEU A 165 4.94 -14.06 -5.87
CA LEU A 165 4.11 -15.27 -6.01
C LEU A 165 4.27 -15.93 -7.38
N PRO A 166 4.27 -15.20 -8.51
CA PRO A 166 4.55 -15.81 -9.81
C PRO A 166 5.83 -16.62 -9.84
N VAL A 167 6.95 -16.05 -9.38
CA VAL A 167 8.23 -16.76 -9.29
C VAL A 167 8.16 -17.93 -8.28
N PHE A 168 7.46 -17.76 -7.18
CA PHE A 168 7.32 -18.80 -6.15
C PHE A 168 6.54 -20.03 -6.64
N PHE A 169 5.49 -19.81 -7.45
CA PHE A 169 4.65 -20.88 -8.00
C PHE A 169 5.08 -21.35 -9.39
N GLY A 170 5.99 -20.65 -10.08
CA GLY A 170 6.43 -20.96 -11.45
C GLY A 170 5.37 -20.67 -12.51
N VAL A 171 4.66 -19.54 -12.37
CA VAL A 171 3.60 -19.08 -13.27
C VAL A 171 3.85 -17.62 -13.68
N ASP A 172 3.21 -17.15 -14.74
CA ASP A 172 3.35 -15.75 -15.18
C ASP A 172 2.63 -14.79 -14.22
N TYR A 173 1.48 -15.20 -13.70
CA TYR A 173 0.68 -14.47 -12.72
C TYR A 173 -0.15 -15.45 -11.88
N VAL A 174 -0.64 -14.97 -10.74
CA VAL A 174 -1.56 -15.71 -9.88
C VAL A 174 -2.99 -15.29 -10.20
N GLU A 175 -3.89 -16.25 -10.46
CA GLU A 175 -5.27 -15.99 -10.84
C GLU A 175 -6.00 -15.11 -9.83
N ALA A 176 -6.73 -14.09 -10.34
CA ALA A 176 -7.52 -13.20 -9.50
C ALA A 176 -8.49 -13.95 -8.58
N GLY A 177 -8.50 -13.59 -7.30
CA GLY A 177 -9.28 -14.24 -6.26
C GLY A 177 -8.50 -15.31 -5.47
N THR A 178 -7.21 -15.51 -5.76
CA THR A 178 -6.37 -16.40 -4.96
C THR A 178 -6.09 -15.80 -3.58
N VAL A 179 -6.34 -16.60 -2.56
CA VAL A 179 -6.21 -16.21 -1.16
C VAL A 179 -4.80 -16.51 -0.65
N ILE A 180 -4.08 -15.50 -0.16
CA ILE A 180 -2.76 -15.67 0.43
C ILE A 180 -2.88 -15.67 1.95
N ARG A 181 -2.44 -16.76 2.58
CA ARG A 181 -2.54 -16.98 4.01
C ARG A 181 -1.16 -16.98 4.67
N ILE A 182 -1.15 -16.99 6.00
CA ILE A 182 0.08 -17.04 6.81
C ILE A 182 0.97 -18.22 6.43
N GLU A 183 0.35 -19.37 6.13
CA GLU A 183 1.05 -20.60 5.74
C GLU A 183 1.83 -20.41 4.43
N ASP A 184 1.28 -19.64 3.48
CA ASP A 184 1.92 -19.32 2.21
C ASP A 184 3.17 -18.45 2.43
N ILE A 185 3.03 -17.42 3.29
CA ILE A 185 4.14 -16.56 3.69
C ILE A 185 5.25 -17.39 4.36
N LYS A 186 4.90 -18.27 5.31
CA LYS A 186 5.86 -19.13 5.99
C LYS A 186 6.55 -20.12 5.04
N ARG A 187 5.81 -20.68 4.08
CA ARG A 187 6.40 -21.53 3.03
C ARG A 187 7.39 -20.75 2.17
N TRP A 188 7.01 -19.51 1.81
CA TRP A 188 7.88 -18.61 1.06
C TRP A 188 9.14 -18.25 1.86
N GLU A 189 9.03 -17.88 3.15
CA GLU A 189 10.16 -17.61 4.06
C GLU A 189 11.14 -18.80 4.09
N LYS A 190 10.59 -20.02 4.28
CA LYS A 190 11.39 -21.24 4.33
C LYS A 190 12.13 -21.51 3.02
N LYS A 191 11.44 -21.41 1.87
CA LYS A 191 12.02 -21.66 0.54
C LYS A 191 13.17 -20.70 0.23
N ASN A 192 13.04 -19.43 0.63
CA ASN A 192 14.00 -18.38 0.29
C ASN A 192 15.03 -18.13 1.42
N ASN A 193 14.95 -18.84 2.54
CA ASN A 193 15.79 -18.63 3.72
C ASN A 193 15.79 -17.16 4.18
N ILE A 194 14.61 -16.52 4.18
CA ILE A 194 14.42 -15.13 4.58
C ILE A 194 13.39 -15.11 5.70
N LYS A 195 13.63 -14.27 6.70
CA LYS A 195 12.69 -14.00 7.77
C LYS A 195 12.22 -12.56 7.69
N ILE A 196 10.92 -12.38 7.53
CA ILE A 196 10.24 -11.09 7.64
C ILE A 196 10.25 -10.67 9.11
N GLY A 197 10.56 -9.42 9.39
CA GLY A 197 10.75 -8.96 10.76
C GLY A 197 10.41 -7.49 10.99
N LYS A 198 10.84 -7.02 12.17
CA LYS A 198 10.53 -5.68 12.66
C LYS A 198 11.04 -4.60 11.72
N GLY A 199 10.13 -3.68 11.38
CA GLY A 199 10.42 -2.53 10.55
C GLY A 199 10.45 -2.82 9.04
N ASP A 200 10.25 -4.06 8.60
CA ASP A 200 10.23 -4.39 7.17
C ASP A 200 9.05 -3.75 6.44
N VAL A 201 9.27 -3.42 5.19
CA VAL A 201 8.23 -3.13 4.20
C VAL A 201 7.98 -4.41 3.39
N LEU A 202 6.82 -5.02 3.59
CA LEU A 202 6.45 -6.29 2.96
C LEU A 202 5.65 -6.05 1.69
N LEU A 203 6.23 -6.38 0.54
CA LEU A 203 5.59 -6.23 -0.76
C LEU A 203 5.15 -7.59 -1.31
N LEU A 204 3.91 -7.65 -1.81
CA LEU A 204 3.32 -8.81 -2.46
C LEU A 204 3.19 -8.54 -3.95
N ARG A 205 3.89 -9.32 -4.79
CA ARG A 205 3.66 -9.33 -6.23
C ARG A 205 2.77 -10.52 -6.58
N THR A 206 1.62 -10.23 -7.17
CA THR A 206 0.65 -11.23 -7.65
C THR A 206 0.80 -11.50 -9.15
N GLY A 207 1.45 -10.60 -9.89
CA GLY A 207 1.51 -10.59 -11.34
C GLY A 207 0.23 -10.01 -11.97
N ARG A 208 -0.52 -9.19 -11.24
CA ARG A 208 -1.79 -8.59 -11.69
C ARG A 208 -1.65 -7.89 -13.04
N TRP A 209 -0.56 -7.16 -13.24
CA TRP A 209 -0.35 -6.43 -14.50
C TRP A 209 -0.05 -7.35 -15.67
N GLU A 210 0.57 -8.50 -15.43
CA GLU A 210 0.74 -9.55 -16.42
C GLU A 210 -0.61 -10.22 -16.75
N GLN A 211 -1.42 -10.52 -15.74
CA GLN A 211 -2.77 -11.03 -15.96
C GLN A 211 -3.60 -10.07 -16.81
N LEU A 212 -3.51 -8.76 -16.55
CA LEU A 212 -4.18 -7.73 -17.34
C LEU A 212 -3.70 -7.73 -18.81
N ARG A 213 -2.39 -7.87 -19.03
CA ARG A 213 -1.82 -7.93 -20.39
C ARG A 213 -2.30 -9.16 -21.15
N GLN A 214 -2.39 -10.31 -20.51
CA GLN A 214 -2.75 -11.57 -21.16
C GLN A 214 -4.25 -11.79 -21.31
N LYS A 215 -5.05 -11.38 -20.33
CA LYS A 215 -6.50 -11.68 -20.26
C LYS A 215 -7.41 -10.47 -20.42
N GLY A 216 -6.87 -9.25 -20.38
CA GLY A 216 -7.66 -8.02 -20.35
C GLY A 216 -8.26 -7.73 -18.97
N TYR A 217 -9.19 -6.78 -18.92
CA TYR A 217 -9.84 -6.33 -17.68
C TYR A 217 -10.84 -7.37 -17.15
N TRP A 218 -10.99 -7.39 -15.83
CA TRP A 218 -11.99 -8.19 -15.11
C TRP A 218 -12.69 -7.37 -14.02
N GLU A 219 -13.74 -7.89 -13.40
CA GLU A 219 -14.40 -7.24 -12.26
C GLU A 219 -13.53 -7.32 -11.01
N ILE A 220 -12.55 -6.41 -10.91
CA ILE A 220 -11.57 -6.39 -9.82
C ILE A 220 -12.22 -6.24 -8.45
N THR A 221 -13.37 -5.56 -8.39
CA THR A 221 -14.16 -5.39 -7.16
C THR A 221 -14.75 -6.70 -6.64
N LYS A 222 -14.83 -7.72 -7.49
CA LYS A 222 -15.34 -9.06 -7.15
C LYS A 222 -14.21 -10.09 -6.98
N LYS A 223 -13.10 -9.91 -7.71
CA LYS A 223 -11.96 -10.84 -7.66
C LYS A 223 -10.65 -10.10 -7.66
N SER A 224 -9.92 -10.18 -6.57
CA SER A 224 -8.54 -9.71 -6.44
C SER A 224 -7.72 -10.73 -5.68
N THR A 225 -6.51 -11.04 -6.14
CA THR A 225 -5.55 -11.80 -5.36
C THR A 225 -4.94 -10.90 -4.30
N GLY A 226 -4.85 -11.36 -3.07
CA GLY A 226 -4.30 -10.60 -1.97
C GLY A 226 -4.24 -11.41 -0.69
N PHE A 227 -3.88 -10.75 0.39
CA PHE A 227 -3.82 -11.36 1.70
C PHE A 227 -5.21 -11.60 2.28
N HIS A 228 -5.39 -12.75 2.91
CA HIS A 228 -6.51 -12.98 3.81
C HIS A 228 -6.36 -12.09 5.05
N TYR A 229 -7.44 -11.58 5.60
CA TYR A 229 -7.42 -10.68 6.77
C TYR A 229 -6.65 -11.25 7.97
N SER A 230 -6.62 -12.58 8.14
CA SER A 230 -5.87 -13.23 9.23
C SER A 230 -4.36 -12.99 9.18
N VAL A 231 -3.82 -12.54 8.03
CA VAL A 231 -2.41 -12.18 7.89
C VAL A 231 -2.05 -11.01 8.83
N ALA A 232 -3.02 -10.20 9.24
CA ALA A 232 -2.83 -9.13 10.21
C ALA A 232 -2.18 -9.62 11.52
N SER A 233 -2.49 -10.85 11.99
CA SER A 233 -1.82 -11.43 13.17
C SER A 233 -0.34 -11.70 12.94
N PHE A 234 0.04 -12.13 11.74
CA PHE A 234 1.44 -12.31 11.37
C PHE A 234 2.17 -10.96 11.29
N LEU A 235 1.55 -9.95 10.68
CA LEU A 235 2.12 -8.60 10.58
C LEU A 235 2.37 -8.00 11.97
N LYS A 236 1.39 -8.12 12.89
CA LYS A 236 1.52 -7.74 14.31
C LYS A 236 2.67 -8.46 14.99
N LYS A 237 2.68 -9.79 14.90
CA LYS A 237 3.69 -10.63 15.58
C LYS A 237 5.12 -10.36 15.09
N ARG A 238 5.26 -9.94 13.83
CA ARG A 238 6.55 -9.67 13.20
C ARG A 238 6.95 -8.20 13.26
N ASP A 239 6.08 -7.33 13.78
CA ASP A 239 6.30 -5.88 13.82
C ASP A 239 6.62 -5.30 12.43
N VAL A 240 5.93 -5.78 11.40
CA VAL A 240 6.04 -5.26 10.04
C VAL A 240 5.61 -3.78 10.05
N ALA A 241 6.31 -2.93 9.31
CA ALA A 241 6.02 -1.50 9.31
C ALA A 241 4.98 -1.09 8.26
N VAL A 242 5.05 -1.66 7.07
CA VAL A 242 4.19 -1.31 5.93
C VAL A 242 3.94 -2.57 5.10
N ILE A 243 2.76 -2.69 4.52
CA ILE A 243 2.48 -3.66 3.46
C ILE A 243 2.25 -2.96 2.13
N GLY A 244 2.47 -3.67 1.04
CA GLY A 244 2.15 -3.18 -0.30
C GLY A 244 1.90 -4.32 -1.29
N CYS A 245 1.20 -4.00 -2.39
CA CYS A 245 0.84 -4.98 -3.40
C CYS A 245 0.79 -4.35 -4.81
N ASP A 246 0.97 -5.16 -5.84
CA ASP A 246 0.71 -4.76 -7.23
C ASP A 246 -0.80 -4.71 -7.56
N GLY A 247 -1.66 -5.10 -6.59
CA GLY A 247 -3.10 -4.98 -6.59
C GLY A 247 -3.59 -4.09 -5.46
N VAL A 248 -4.74 -4.46 -4.91
CA VAL A 248 -5.19 -4.05 -3.59
C VAL A 248 -4.75 -5.13 -2.61
N SER A 249 -4.24 -4.76 -1.47
CA SER A 249 -3.63 -5.72 -0.54
C SER A 249 -4.61 -6.80 -0.05
N ASP A 250 -5.91 -6.54 -0.10
CA ASP A 250 -6.97 -7.50 0.23
C ASP A 250 -7.25 -8.51 -0.88
N VAL A 251 -7.57 -9.72 -0.47
CA VAL A 251 -8.21 -10.71 -1.36
C VAL A 251 -9.70 -10.40 -1.52
N TYR A 252 -10.21 -10.46 -2.76
CA TYR A 252 -11.65 -10.40 -3.03
C TYR A 252 -12.14 -11.72 -3.61
N PRO A 253 -13.25 -12.27 -3.06
CA PRO A 253 -13.97 -11.83 -1.87
C PRO A 253 -13.19 -12.07 -0.56
N SER A 254 -13.37 -11.19 0.42
CA SER A 254 -12.70 -11.30 1.74
C SER A 254 -13.14 -12.53 2.56
N GLY A 255 -14.27 -13.11 2.23
CA GLY A 255 -14.96 -14.15 3.02
C GLY A 255 -15.90 -13.59 4.10
N ILE A 256 -15.91 -12.27 4.34
CA ILE A 256 -16.80 -11.61 5.32
C ILE A 256 -17.78 -10.73 4.56
N LYS A 257 -19.08 -11.06 4.61
CA LYS A 257 -20.15 -10.46 3.81
C LYS A 257 -20.21 -8.93 3.88
N SER A 258 -19.96 -8.35 5.05
CA SER A 258 -20.07 -6.90 5.29
C SER A 258 -18.75 -6.16 5.23
N LYS A 259 -17.63 -6.83 4.91
CA LYS A 259 -16.29 -6.24 4.92
C LYS A 259 -15.54 -6.65 3.66
N LYS A 260 -15.60 -5.79 2.65
CA LYS A 260 -14.85 -6.00 1.41
C LYS A 260 -13.36 -5.91 1.66
N ASP A 261 -12.91 -4.83 2.29
CA ASP A 261 -11.52 -4.48 2.54
C ASP A 261 -11.15 -4.83 3.99
N ALA A 262 -11.23 -6.13 4.32
CA ALA A 262 -11.09 -6.63 5.69
C ALA A 262 -9.67 -6.46 6.25
N LEU A 263 -8.65 -6.66 5.41
CA LEU A 263 -7.25 -6.43 5.84
C LEU A 263 -6.96 -4.94 5.96
N HIS A 264 -7.46 -4.08 5.05
CA HIS A 264 -7.30 -2.63 5.17
C HIS A 264 -7.84 -2.14 6.52
N GLU A 265 -9.05 -2.58 6.89
CA GLU A 265 -9.62 -2.17 8.17
C GLU A 265 -8.74 -2.58 9.35
N LEU A 266 -8.24 -3.83 9.39
CA LEU A 266 -7.35 -4.30 10.46
C LEU A 266 -5.99 -3.58 10.44
N ALA A 267 -5.43 -3.36 9.26
CA ALA A 267 -4.13 -2.71 9.11
C ALA A 267 -4.21 -1.24 9.54
N LEU A 268 -5.13 -0.48 8.98
CA LEU A 268 -5.22 0.96 9.22
C LEU A 268 -5.79 1.27 10.61
N VAL A 269 -6.90 0.60 11.01
CA VAL A 269 -7.59 0.94 12.26
C VAL A 269 -6.96 0.29 13.48
N ASP A 270 -6.64 -1.01 13.41
CA ASP A 270 -6.14 -1.72 14.60
C ASP A 270 -4.62 -1.66 14.74
N LEU A 271 -3.89 -1.86 13.63
CA LEU A 271 -2.42 -1.83 13.67
C LEU A 271 -1.84 -0.41 13.54
N GLY A 272 -2.56 0.53 12.92
CA GLY A 272 -2.00 1.82 12.49
C GLY A 272 -0.92 1.62 11.42
N MET A 273 -1.17 0.74 10.44
CA MET A 273 -0.21 0.35 9.41
C MET A 273 -0.58 0.94 8.06
N PRO A 274 0.24 1.83 7.47
CA PRO A 274 0.02 2.32 6.11
C PRO A 274 0.09 1.20 5.07
N ILE A 275 -0.64 1.38 3.96
CA ILE A 275 -0.73 0.41 2.86
C ILE A 275 -0.30 1.07 1.55
N LEU A 276 0.37 0.32 0.68
CA LEU A 276 0.77 0.74 -0.66
C LEU A 276 0.07 -0.13 -1.70
N ASP A 277 -0.82 0.45 -2.48
CA ASP A 277 -1.60 -0.28 -3.48
C ASP A 277 -1.21 0.07 -4.91
N ASN A 278 -1.55 -0.84 -5.83
CA ASN A 278 -1.35 -0.73 -7.28
C ASN A 278 0.11 -0.45 -7.69
N MET A 279 1.07 -1.03 -6.98
CA MET A 279 2.50 -0.86 -7.27
C MET A 279 2.88 -1.53 -8.60
N ASP A 280 3.94 -1.05 -9.25
CA ASP A 280 4.61 -1.74 -10.35
C ASP A 280 5.82 -2.52 -9.82
N LEU A 281 5.65 -3.81 -9.65
CA LEU A 281 6.68 -4.69 -9.09
C LEU A 281 7.36 -5.58 -10.14
N ASP A 282 6.97 -5.47 -11.43
CA ASP A 282 7.45 -6.37 -12.49
C ASP A 282 8.95 -6.21 -12.76
N LEU A 283 9.42 -4.95 -12.87
CA LEU A 283 10.84 -4.70 -13.11
C LEU A 283 11.70 -5.05 -11.89
N LEU A 284 11.19 -4.79 -10.67
CA LEU A 284 11.86 -5.18 -9.44
C LEU A 284 12.02 -6.71 -9.37
N SER A 285 10.95 -7.45 -9.65
CA SER A 285 10.95 -8.92 -9.69
C SER A 285 12.08 -9.45 -10.57
N LYS A 286 12.13 -9.02 -11.85
CA LYS A 286 13.15 -9.44 -12.81
C LYS A 286 14.58 -9.17 -12.34
N ASN A 287 14.82 -8.00 -11.73
CA ASN A 287 16.16 -7.65 -11.26
C ASN A 287 16.56 -8.42 -10.00
N LEU A 288 15.64 -8.60 -9.04
CA LEU A 288 15.91 -9.39 -7.84
C LEU A 288 16.12 -10.88 -8.17
N GLU A 289 15.42 -11.41 -9.18
CA GLU A 289 15.62 -12.77 -9.67
C GLU A 289 17.01 -12.92 -10.29
N ARG A 290 17.42 -12.00 -11.19
CA ARG A 290 18.77 -11.95 -11.75
C ARG A 290 19.87 -11.95 -10.69
N LEU A 291 19.63 -11.25 -9.59
CA LEU A 291 20.57 -11.13 -8.47
C LEU A 291 20.44 -12.24 -7.43
N ASN A 292 19.51 -13.16 -7.61
CA ASN A 292 19.14 -14.16 -6.61
C ASN A 292 18.86 -13.54 -5.22
N ARG A 293 18.14 -12.42 -5.20
CA ARG A 293 17.78 -11.67 -3.98
C ARG A 293 16.28 -11.53 -3.86
N LYS A 294 15.80 -11.24 -2.66
CA LYS A 294 14.38 -10.94 -2.36
C LYS A 294 14.24 -9.70 -1.49
N THR A 295 15.36 -9.06 -1.17
CA THR A 295 15.42 -7.90 -0.29
C THR A 295 16.23 -6.77 -0.93
N PHE A 296 15.88 -5.54 -0.59
CA PHE A 296 16.45 -4.31 -1.12
C PHE A 296 16.23 -3.18 -0.11
N MET A 297 16.87 -2.03 -0.29
CA MET A 297 16.52 -0.81 0.43
C MET A 297 15.28 -0.20 -0.20
N PHE A 298 14.23 -0.03 0.59
CA PHE A 298 12.97 0.61 0.20
C PHE A 298 12.96 2.07 0.65
N VAL A 299 12.51 2.96 -0.25
CA VAL A 299 12.36 4.40 0.04
C VAL A 299 11.00 4.85 -0.50
N ALA A 300 10.20 5.49 0.34
CA ALA A 300 8.97 6.16 -0.07
C ALA A 300 8.73 7.40 0.79
N ASN A 301 8.45 8.52 0.16
CA ASN A 301 8.14 9.76 0.86
C ASN A 301 6.92 10.42 0.21
N PRO A 302 5.74 10.35 0.86
CA PRO A 302 4.52 10.90 0.31
C PRO A 302 4.51 12.43 0.35
N LEU A 303 3.64 13.03 -0.44
CA LEU A 303 3.34 14.45 -0.37
C LEU A 303 2.79 14.81 1.03
N LYS A 304 3.25 15.90 1.61
CA LYS A 304 2.82 16.40 2.92
C LYS A 304 1.53 17.22 2.78
N ILE A 305 0.45 16.57 2.41
CA ILE A 305 -0.88 17.19 2.32
C ILE A 305 -1.57 16.99 3.67
N LYS A 306 -1.71 18.04 4.45
CA LYS A 306 -2.29 17.98 5.80
C LYS A 306 -3.67 17.33 5.79
N GLY A 307 -3.84 16.33 6.66
CA GLY A 307 -5.09 15.62 6.86
C GLY A 307 -5.57 14.77 5.68
N ALA A 308 -4.79 14.68 4.58
CA ALA A 308 -5.19 13.82 3.46
C ALA A 308 -5.09 12.33 3.83
N THR A 309 -6.03 11.56 3.30
CA THR A 309 -6.19 10.12 3.59
C THR A 309 -5.16 9.24 2.88
N GLY A 310 -4.26 9.84 2.14
CA GLY A 310 -3.20 9.19 1.39
C GLY A 310 -2.59 10.16 0.38
N ALA A 311 -1.81 9.61 -0.54
CA ALA A 311 -1.25 10.36 -1.67
C ALA A 311 -0.87 9.42 -2.82
N PRO A 312 -0.94 9.88 -4.09
CA PRO A 312 -0.19 9.23 -5.14
C PRO A 312 1.30 9.28 -4.77
N ILE A 313 2.00 8.19 -5.02
CA ILE A 313 3.39 8.07 -4.57
C ILE A 313 4.22 7.28 -5.59
N ASN A 314 5.50 7.60 -5.66
CA ASN A 314 6.48 6.84 -6.43
C ASN A 314 7.54 6.23 -5.49
N PRO A 315 7.29 5.07 -4.90
CA PRO A 315 8.29 4.39 -4.09
C PRO A 315 9.46 3.92 -4.95
N VAL A 316 10.63 3.82 -4.35
CA VAL A 316 11.86 3.41 -5.03
C VAL A 316 12.51 2.23 -4.31
N ALA A 317 12.88 1.21 -5.06
CA ALA A 317 13.80 0.17 -4.61
C ALA A 317 15.23 0.55 -5.00
N ILE A 318 16.17 0.39 -4.06
CA ILE A 318 17.61 0.64 -4.26
C ILE A 318 18.37 -0.65 -3.89
N TYR A 319 19.25 -1.13 -4.78
CA TYR A 319 19.97 -2.38 -4.57
C TYR A 319 21.39 -2.40 -5.15
#